data_72d4e301be95038a10627fd3b96037e7
#
_entry.id   72d4e301be95038a10627fd3b96037e7
#
_cell.length_a   1.000
_cell.length_b   1.000
_cell.length_c   1.000
_cell.angle_alpha   90.00
_cell.angle_beta   90.00
_cell.angle_gamma   90.00
#
_symmetry.space_group_name_H-M   'P 1'
#
loop_
_entity.id
_entity.type
_entity.pdbx_description
1 polymer ?
#
loop_
_entity_poly.entity_id
_entity_poly.type
_entity_poly.pdbx_seq_one_letter_code
_entity_poly.pdbx_strand_id
1 'polypeptide(L)'
;MNKDGEGTDTRDLALDIMARSDELLREMEKLRQRYRSIKGNHLSIPGLAVLMEGVKQEGKAALPFVNQNASGSATPIEESLEAHPAGSRLRFSNLPAIERNWEILKHCHNIVSVEQSIPKNPKVEVKDDGELIVHRVKTGRGRGADRDMIFVHAVVDGGAEWIRIIGKDEKRVLVELAAGGWDWDWDHEEGDTDDEDDAELFEDVPILRTVKELADTARKYWHDYHRPRIRILLSRIQEGQSKDMDRVLQKMRSVGGGDIKVTVECADSPLVSSQTPLDLDTALSNLVPVEDMSRFGSTVLLDTSVLIALISDISHATVEVQPWHNQDCKAQIRDEANGINFLTAQAYPVLRGKRLVCTKSAMEHFHEISNTIASPTELERARVLFSGGREDFHGFSIHPVPEDLMLPVQVLPEQGNLHARDLVQAGRLPEVAINVEKQLLGVPGNRTTHLYGWSSGMTVVTANRTLAKRLVRRIEGSLEKDYEGGPRICTLPFNRALATKGPRRLD
;
A
#
# COMPACT_ATOMS: atom_id res chain seq x y z
N MET A 1 19.90 -22.26 -49.35
CA MET A 1 20.84 -22.45 -48.22
C MET A 1 20.42 -21.52 -47.11
N ASN A 2 20.36 -22.01 -45.88
CA ASN A 2 20.01 -21.36 -44.56
C ASN A 2 18.51 -21.21 -44.21
N LYS A 3 17.72 -22.28 -44.31
CA LYS A 3 16.45 -22.35 -43.55
C LYS A 3 16.62 -23.01 -42.17
N ASP A 4 17.68 -23.77 -41.98
CA ASP A 4 17.89 -24.52 -40.72
C ASP A 4 18.47 -23.66 -39.58
N GLY A 5 19.21 -22.58 -39.89
CA GLY A 5 19.77 -21.67 -38.88
C GLY A 5 18.74 -20.74 -38.21
N GLU A 6 17.72 -20.27 -38.94
CA GLU A 6 16.70 -19.38 -38.39
C GLU A 6 15.70 -20.13 -37.47
N GLY A 7 15.46 -21.42 -37.73
CA GLY A 7 14.57 -22.24 -36.90
C GLY A 7 15.16 -22.57 -35.53
N THR A 8 16.46 -22.79 -35.45
CA THR A 8 17.19 -23.05 -34.19
C THR A 8 17.22 -21.80 -33.32
N ASP A 9 17.55 -20.66 -33.89
CA ASP A 9 17.58 -19.35 -33.20
C ASP A 9 16.20 -18.96 -32.63
N THR A 10 15.11 -19.22 -33.37
CA THR A 10 13.74 -18.94 -32.92
C THR A 10 13.30 -19.84 -31.77
N ARG A 11 13.66 -21.12 -31.80
CA ARG A 11 13.35 -22.07 -30.74
C ARG A 11 14.12 -21.75 -29.46
N ASP A 12 15.40 -21.43 -29.58
CA ASP A 12 16.24 -21.10 -28.43
C ASP A 12 15.77 -19.81 -27.76
N LEU A 13 15.37 -18.81 -28.55
CA LEU A 13 14.74 -17.59 -28.04
C LEU A 13 13.40 -17.89 -27.34
N ALA A 14 12.59 -18.79 -27.87
CA ALA A 14 11.32 -19.16 -27.23
C ALA A 14 11.54 -19.88 -25.89
N LEU A 15 12.53 -20.79 -25.82
CA LEU A 15 12.93 -21.46 -24.57
C LEU A 15 13.47 -20.46 -23.54
N ASP A 16 14.28 -19.49 -23.96
CA ASP A 16 14.78 -18.42 -23.09
C ASP A 16 13.63 -17.59 -22.50
N ILE A 17 12.68 -17.14 -23.34
CA ILE A 17 11.50 -16.40 -22.88
C ILE A 17 10.70 -17.19 -21.86
N MET A 18 10.48 -18.49 -22.10
CA MET A 18 9.73 -19.36 -21.19
C MET A 18 10.47 -19.51 -19.84
N ALA A 19 11.77 -19.78 -19.86
CA ALA A 19 12.58 -19.94 -18.65
C ALA A 19 12.58 -18.66 -17.79
N ARG A 20 12.76 -17.51 -18.42
CA ARG A 20 12.74 -16.20 -17.76
C ARG A 20 11.35 -15.87 -17.21
N SER A 21 10.27 -16.17 -17.97
CA SER A 21 8.90 -16.01 -17.49
C SER A 21 8.63 -16.84 -16.25
N ASP A 22 9.07 -18.09 -16.21
CA ASP A 22 8.89 -19.00 -15.08
C ASP A 22 9.70 -18.53 -13.85
N GLU A 23 10.92 -18.01 -14.05
CA GLU A 23 11.71 -17.42 -12.95
C GLU A 23 11.02 -16.21 -12.35
N LEU A 24 10.60 -15.29 -13.19
CA LEU A 24 9.91 -14.08 -12.77
C LEU A 24 8.61 -14.38 -12.00
N LEU A 25 7.84 -15.38 -12.45
CA LEU A 25 6.65 -15.84 -11.75
C LEU A 25 6.96 -16.44 -10.39
N ARG A 26 8.08 -17.17 -10.25
CA ARG A 26 8.51 -17.72 -8.96
C ARG A 26 8.88 -16.61 -7.96
N GLU A 27 9.59 -15.58 -8.41
CA GLU A 27 9.90 -14.42 -7.56
C GLU A 27 8.65 -13.68 -7.11
N MET A 28 7.71 -13.38 -8.03
CA MET A 28 6.44 -12.72 -7.72
C MET A 28 5.56 -13.56 -6.78
N GLU A 29 5.59 -14.90 -6.91
CA GLU A 29 4.87 -15.78 -6.00
C GLU A 29 5.46 -15.73 -4.58
N LYS A 30 6.79 -15.67 -4.43
CA LYS A 30 7.45 -15.49 -3.14
C LYS A 30 7.05 -14.14 -2.50
N LEU A 31 6.96 -13.06 -3.31
CA LEU A 31 6.44 -11.77 -2.83
C LEU A 31 5.00 -11.91 -2.31
N ARG A 32 4.14 -12.59 -3.06
CA ARG A 32 2.74 -12.82 -2.67
C ARG A 32 2.64 -13.59 -1.36
N GLN A 33 3.45 -14.64 -1.20
CA GLN A 33 3.50 -15.46 0.03
C GLN A 33 3.98 -14.64 1.23
N ARG A 34 5.07 -13.86 1.07
CA ARG A 34 5.57 -12.97 2.12
C ARG A 34 4.52 -11.92 2.50
N TYR A 35 3.86 -11.29 1.53
CA TYR A 35 2.82 -10.32 1.80
C TYR A 35 1.68 -10.92 2.64
N ARG A 36 1.24 -12.13 2.29
CA ARG A 36 0.20 -12.84 3.03
C ARG A 36 0.64 -13.24 4.44
N SER A 37 1.87 -13.68 4.62
CA SER A 37 2.39 -14.05 5.94
C SER A 37 2.47 -12.86 6.90
N ILE A 38 2.75 -11.65 6.40
CA ILE A 38 2.92 -10.45 7.23
C ILE A 38 1.60 -9.68 7.39
N LYS A 39 0.85 -9.50 6.29
CA LYS A 39 -0.36 -8.65 6.28
C LYS A 39 -1.66 -9.46 6.48
N GLY A 40 -1.63 -10.77 6.26
CA GLY A 40 -2.77 -11.70 6.41
C GLY A 40 -3.11 -12.46 5.13
N ASN A 41 -3.48 -13.73 5.28
CA ASN A 41 -3.69 -14.67 4.17
C ASN A 41 -4.77 -14.25 3.16
N HIS A 42 -5.76 -13.46 3.58
CA HIS A 42 -6.84 -12.97 2.73
C HIS A 42 -6.47 -11.70 1.96
N LEU A 43 -5.30 -11.09 2.25
CA LEU A 43 -4.85 -9.87 1.61
C LEU A 43 -3.96 -10.19 0.40
N SER A 44 -4.01 -9.32 -0.59
CA SER A 44 -3.17 -9.38 -1.78
C SER A 44 -2.69 -7.98 -2.16
N ILE A 45 -1.53 -7.91 -2.79
CA ILE A 45 -1.04 -6.66 -3.39
C ILE A 45 -1.92 -6.37 -4.61
N PRO A 46 -2.68 -5.25 -4.63
CA PRO A 46 -3.47 -4.85 -5.79
C PRO A 46 -2.59 -4.75 -7.04
N GLY A 47 -3.07 -5.28 -8.17
CA GLY A 47 -2.36 -5.29 -9.45
C GLY A 47 -1.37 -6.44 -9.64
N LEU A 48 -0.85 -7.07 -8.58
CA LEU A 48 0.15 -8.13 -8.70
C LEU A 48 -0.36 -9.32 -9.54
N ALA A 49 -1.63 -9.70 -9.39
CA ALA A 49 -2.21 -10.78 -10.20
C ALA A 49 -2.28 -10.42 -11.70
N VAL A 50 -2.51 -9.15 -12.02
CA VAL A 50 -2.52 -8.65 -13.41
C VAL A 50 -1.10 -8.71 -13.99
N LEU A 51 -0.10 -8.26 -13.23
CA LEU A 51 1.31 -8.33 -13.63
C LEU A 51 1.75 -9.77 -13.86
N MET A 52 1.44 -10.69 -12.93
CA MET A 52 1.73 -12.13 -13.08
C MET A 52 1.04 -12.75 -14.30
N GLU A 53 -0.20 -12.35 -14.58
CA GLU A 53 -0.91 -12.84 -15.78
C GLU A 53 -0.24 -12.30 -17.06
N GLY A 54 0.24 -11.04 -17.08
CA GLY A 54 1.04 -10.50 -18.18
C GLY A 54 2.28 -11.36 -18.45
N VAL A 55 3.05 -11.69 -17.42
CA VAL A 55 4.23 -12.60 -17.57
C VAL A 55 3.84 -13.96 -18.11
N LYS A 56 2.76 -14.55 -17.59
CA LYS A 56 2.25 -15.85 -18.10
C LYS A 56 1.87 -15.81 -19.59
N GLN A 57 1.30 -14.71 -20.05
CA GLN A 57 0.93 -14.55 -21.46
C GLN A 57 2.17 -14.47 -22.35
N GLU A 58 3.26 -13.82 -21.92
CA GLU A 58 4.53 -13.81 -22.67
C GLU A 58 5.11 -15.23 -22.80
N GLY A 59 5.17 -16.00 -21.70
CA GLY A 59 5.60 -17.39 -21.73
C GLY A 59 4.72 -18.29 -22.61
N LYS A 60 3.38 -18.15 -22.53
CA LYS A 60 2.45 -18.88 -23.38
C LYS A 60 2.57 -18.51 -24.86
N ALA A 61 2.86 -17.26 -25.19
CA ALA A 61 3.07 -16.81 -26.56
C ALA A 61 4.32 -17.43 -27.19
N ALA A 62 5.32 -17.82 -26.40
CA ALA A 62 6.52 -18.49 -26.84
C ALA A 62 6.33 -20.01 -27.10
N LEU A 63 5.39 -20.67 -26.41
CA LEU A 63 5.18 -22.12 -26.43
C LEU A 63 5.00 -22.74 -27.84
N PRO A 64 4.23 -22.14 -28.77
CA PRO A 64 4.06 -22.70 -30.13
C PRO A 64 5.37 -22.84 -30.89
N PHE A 65 6.35 -21.97 -30.66
CA PHE A 65 7.64 -21.96 -31.34
C PHE A 65 8.60 -23.03 -30.82
N VAL A 66 8.40 -23.54 -29.61
CA VAL A 66 9.14 -24.68 -29.06
C VAL A 66 8.66 -25.99 -29.71
N ASN A 67 7.37 -26.11 -30.01
CA ASN A 67 6.75 -27.34 -30.44
C ASN A 67 6.75 -27.53 -31.97
N GLN A 68 7.01 -26.50 -32.79
CA GLN A 68 6.97 -26.54 -34.25
C GLN A 68 7.95 -27.54 -34.88
N ASN A 69 9.01 -27.96 -34.21
CA ASN A 69 10.00 -28.92 -34.70
C ASN A 69 9.78 -30.36 -34.18
N ALA A 70 8.75 -30.64 -33.37
CA ALA A 70 8.50 -31.99 -32.83
C ALA A 70 7.58 -32.83 -33.70
N SER A 71 6.85 -32.23 -34.64
CA SER A 71 5.99 -32.90 -35.56
C SER A 71 6.32 -32.46 -36.99
N GLY A 72 7.01 -33.33 -37.74
CA GLY A 72 7.30 -33.15 -39.17
C GLY A 72 6.06 -33.21 -40.07
N SER A 73 4.94 -32.60 -39.70
CA SER A 73 3.70 -32.49 -40.45
C SER A 73 3.26 -31.01 -40.43
N ALA A 74 3.68 -30.31 -41.46
CA ALA A 74 3.13 -28.99 -41.77
C ALA A 74 1.68 -29.16 -42.25
N THR A 75 0.70 -28.91 -41.40
CA THR A 75 -0.61 -28.50 -41.85
C THR A 75 -0.59 -26.99 -42.11
N PRO A 76 -0.94 -26.51 -43.29
CA PRO A 76 -1.02 -25.08 -43.57
C PRO A 76 -2.21 -24.53 -42.77
N ILE A 77 -1.93 -23.70 -41.75
CA ILE A 77 -2.94 -22.80 -41.21
C ILE A 77 -3.10 -21.67 -42.23
N GLU A 78 -4.32 -21.57 -42.75
CA GLU A 78 -4.75 -20.69 -43.81
C GLU A 78 -4.21 -19.25 -43.68
N GLU A 79 -3.76 -18.78 -44.84
CA GLU A 79 -3.46 -17.39 -45.18
C GLU A 79 -4.61 -16.47 -44.80
N SER A 80 -4.44 -15.72 -43.73
CA SER A 80 -5.02 -14.37 -43.65
C SER A 80 -4.45 -13.63 -42.41
N LEU A 81 -3.26 -13.10 -42.55
CA LEU A 81 -2.75 -11.93 -41.86
C LEU A 81 -1.31 -11.73 -42.34
N GLU A 82 -1.05 -10.60 -42.97
CA GLU A 82 0.20 -10.23 -43.64
C GLU A 82 1.45 -10.72 -42.90
N ALA A 83 2.31 -11.38 -43.63
CA ALA A 83 3.48 -12.13 -43.19
C ALA A 83 4.47 -11.26 -42.39
N HIS A 84 4.26 -11.18 -41.09
CA HIS A 84 5.39 -10.94 -40.17
C HIS A 84 6.08 -12.29 -39.94
N PRO A 85 7.40 -12.43 -40.16
CA PRO A 85 8.12 -13.66 -39.91
C PRO A 85 7.85 -14.12 -38.47
N ALA A 86 7.54 -15.42 -38.29
CA ALA A 86 7.18 -15.98 -36.98
C ALA A 86 8.14 -15.59 -35.83
N GLY A 87 9.45 -15.47 -36.14
CA GLY A 87 10.47 -14.97 -35.21
C GLY A 87 10.35 -13.52 -34.79
N SER A 88 9.65 -12.67 -35.57
CA SER A 88 9.51 -11.24 -35.23
C SER A 88 8.64 -11.06 -33.99
N ARG A 89 7.60 -11.88 -33.76
CA ARG A 89 6.73 -11.80 -32.57
C ARG A 89 7.50 -12.04 -31.27
N LEU A 90 8.44 -12.98 -31.25
CA LEU A 90 9.28 -13.26 -30.07
C LEU A 90 10.25 -12.12 -29.79
N ARG A 91 10.81 -11.50 -30.85
CA ARG A 91 11.71 -10.33 -30.73
C ARG A 91 11.00 -9.08 -30.19
N PHE A 92 9.68 -8.99 -30.34
CA PHE A 92 8.84 -7.91 -29.81
C PHE A 92 8.12 -8.28 -28.50
N SER A 93 8.59 -9.32 -27.80
CA SER A 93 8.07 -9.68 -26.46
C SER A 93 8.19 -8.50 -25.50
N ASN A 94 7.17 -8.31 -24.66
CA ASN A 94 7.19 -7.31 -23.58
C ASN A 94 7.96 -7.78 -22.35
N LEU A 95 8.38 -9.05 -22.30
CA LEU A 95 9.06 -9.64 -21.15
C LEU A 95 10.26 -8.82 -20.67
N PRO A 96 11.19 -8.35 -21.56
CA PRO A 96 12.31 -7.52 -21.13
C PRO A 96 11.91 -6.20 -20.45
N ALA A 97 10.77 -5.63 -20.82
CA ALA A 97 10.24 -4.43 -20.18
C ALA A 97 9.66 -4.76 -18.79
N ILE A 98 8.94 -5.88 -18.68
CA ILE A 98 8.37 -6.35 -17.40
C ILE A 98 9.49 -6.70 -16.42
N GLU A 99 10.54 -7.39 -16.87
CA GLU A 99 11.71 -7.72 -16.06
C GLU A 99 12.42 -6.47 -15.52
N ARG A 100 12.67 -5.50 -16.40
CA ARG A 100 13.27 -4.22 -15.99
C ARG A 100 12.41 -3.52 -14.94
N ASN A 101 11.11 -3.46 -15.15
CA ASN A 101 10.19 -2.86 -14.19
C ASN A 101 10.22 -3.62 -12.86
N TRP A 102 10.29 -4.95 -12.91
CA TRP A 102 10.41 -5.80 -11.72
C TRP A 102 11.73 -5.57 -10.98
N GLU A 103 12.87 -5.50 -11.70
CA GLU A 103 14.17 -5.18 -11.09
C GLU A 103 14.13 -3.81 -10.36
N ILE A 104 13.53 -2.79 -10.99
CA ILE A 104 13.33 -1.50 -10.35
C ILE A 104 12.46 -1.64 -9.08
N LEU A 105 11.39 -2.41 -9.15
CA LEU A 105 10.49 -2.61 -8.01
C LEU A 105 11.20 -3.32 -6.83
N LYS A 106 12.12 -4.25 -7.08
CA LYS A 106 12.91 -4.90 -6.03
C LYS A 106 13.71 -3.92 -5.15
N HIS A 107 14.05 -2.76 -5.67
CA HIS A 107 14.75 -1.71 -4.91
C HIS A 107 13.81 -0.76 -4.16
N CYS A 108 12.50 -0.94 -4.29
CA CYS A 108 11.51 -0.11 -3.61
C CYS A 108 11.25 -0.62 -2.18
N HIS A 109 10.62 0.25 -1.38
CA HIS A 109 10.28 -0.06 0.00
C HIS A 109 8.76 -0.04 0.21
N ASN A 110 8.24 -0.97 1.02
CA ASN A 110 6.86 -1.01 1.52
C ASN A 110 5.80 -0.83 0.42
N ILE A 111 5.69 -1.83 -0.45
CA ILE A 111 4.79 -1.83 -1.61
C ILE A 111 3.32 -1.90 -1.20
N VAL A 112 2.51 -1.03 -1.79
CA VAL A 112 1.06 -0.98 -1.58
C VAL A 112 0.30 -1.56 -2.76
N SER A 113 0.72 -1.24 -3.99
CA SER A 113 0.11 -1.75 -5.22
C SER A 113 1.08 -1.69 -6.40
N VAL A 114 0.81 -2.48 -7.44
CA VAL A 114 1.50 -2.44 -8.73
C VAL A 114 0.48 -2.28 -9.85
N GLU A 115 0.93 -1.81 -11.04
CA GLU A 115 0.08 -1.65 -12.25
C GLU A 115 -1.27 -1.01 -11.92
N GLN A 116 -1.25 0.12 -11.21
CA GLN A 116 -2.42 0.77 -10.65
C GLN A 116 -2.94 1.88 -11.56
N SER A 117 -4.23 1.86 -11.87
CA SER A 117 -4.95 3.01 -12.42
C SER A 117 -5.59 3.80 -11.28
N ILE A 118 -5.26 5.10 -11.18
CA ILE A 118 -5.71 6.02 -10.14
C ILE A 118 -6.67 7.03 -10.75
N PRO A 119 -7.86 7.28 -10.18
CA PRO A 119 -8.78 8.31 -10.66
C PRO A 119 -8.16 9.72 -10.56
N LYS A 120 -8.21 10.49 -11.65
CA LYS A 120 -7.76 11.90 -11.66
C LYS A 120 -8.57 12.78 -10.70
N ASN A 121 -9.84 12.43 -10.51
CA ASN A 121 -10.75 13.10 -9.60
C ASN A 121 -11.36 12.05 -8.66
N PRO A 122 -10.83 11.89 -7.44
CA PRO A 122 -11.45 10.99 -6.47
C PRO A 122 -12.86 11.51 -6.16
N LYS A 123 -13.88 10.69 -6.43
CA LYS A 123 -15.24 11.02 -5.98
C LYS A 123 -15.31 10.76 -4.49
N VAL A 124 -15.37 11.84 -3.73
CA VAL A 124 -15.59 11.80 -2.28
C VAL A 124 -17.07 12.14 -2.06
N GLU A 125 -17.89 11.15 -1.76
CA GLU A 125 -19.23 11.39 -1.27
C GLU A 125 -19.19 11.53 0.25
N VAL A 126 -19.78 12.61 0.74
CA VAL A 126 -20.02 12.79 2.17
C VAL A 126 -21.44 12.33 2.43
N LYS A 127 -21.63 11.21 3.15
CA LYS A 127 -22.95 10.82 3.62
C LYS A 127 -23.49 11.81 4.66
N ASP A 128 -24.79 11.79 4.88
CA ASP A 128 -25.47 12.64 5.87
C ASP A 128 -24.91 12.47 7.30
N ASP A 129 -24.33 11.31 7.61
CA ASP A 129 -23.61 11.02 8.86
C ASP A 129 -22.15 11.50 8.88
N GLY A 130 -21.68 12.16 7.80
CA GLY A 130 -20.33 12.66 7.63
C GLY A 130 -19.30 11.59 7.21
N GLU A 131 -19.74 10.38 6.84
CA GLU A 131 -18.85 9.36 6.30
C GLU A 131 -18.38 9.75 4.90
N LEU A 132 -17.06 9.89 4.74
CA LEU A 132 -16.42 10.10 3.46
C LEU A 132 -16.29 8.76 2.72
N ILE A 133 -17.10 8.54 1.69
CA ILE A 133 -16.94 7.39 0.80
C ILE A 133 -16.10 7.82 -0.40
N VAL A 134 -14.90 7.29 -0.50
CA VAL A 134 -14.15 7.34 -1.75
C VAL A 134 -14.68 6.23 -2.65
N HIS A 135 -15.54 6.57 -3.60
CA HIS A 135 -15.98 5.60 -4.58
C HIS A 135 -14.79 5.15 -5.44
N ARG A 136 -14.46 3.86 -5.37
CA ARG A 136 -13.67 3.23 -6.42
C ARG A 136 -14.49 3.35 -7.70
N VAL A 137 -14.04 4.19 -8.62
CA VAL A 137 -14.59 4.21 -9.97
C VAL A 137 -14.48 2.78 -10.51
N LYS A 138 -15.62 2.12 -10.74
CA LYS A 138 -15.63 0.82 -11.42
C LYS A 138 -15.00 1.08 -12.78
N THR A 139 -13.84 0.49 -13.01
CA THR A 139 -13.16 0.53 -14.31
C THR A 139 -14.06 -0.17 -15.33
N GLY A 140 -14.93 0.58 -15.97
CA GLY A 140 -15.70 0.10 -17.12
C GLY A 140 -14.71 -0.11 -18.27
N ARG A 141 -14.75 -1.27 -18.91
CA ARG A 141 -14.01 -1.57 -20.17
C ARG A 141 -14.56 -0.74 -21.34
N GLY A 142 -14.46 0.59 -21.28
CA GLY A 142 -14.91 1.48 -22.35
C GLY A 142 -13.85 2.54 -22.65
N ARG A 143 -13.72 2.92 -23.93
CA ARG A 143 -12.77 3.96 -24.41
C ARG A 143 -12.87 5.32 -23.71
N GLY A 144 -13.93 5.57 -22.92
CA GLY A 144 -14.11 6.79 -22.12
C GLY A 144 -13.57 6.70 -20.70
N ALA A 145 -13.42 5.48 -20.14
CA ALA A 145 -12.95 5.29 -18.76
C ALA A 145 -11.45 5.61 -18.59
N ASP A 146 -10.68 5.57 -19.66
CA ASP A 146 -9.22 5.78 -19.64
C ASP A 146 -8.84 7.26 -19.45
N ARG A 147 -9.71 8.21 -19.86
CA ARG A 147 -9.41 9.65 -19.77
C ARG A 147 -9.45 10.20 -18.34
N ASP A 148 -10.21 9.56 -17.45
CA ASP A 148 -10.37 9.98 -16.05
C ASP A 148 -9.41 9.27 -15.09
N MET A 149 -8.50 8.47 -15.63
CA MET A 149 -7.55 7.69 -14.85
C MET A 149 -6.11 8.06 -15.22
N ILE A 150 -5.23 8.02 -14.24
CA ILE A 150 -3.78 7.99 -14.48
C ILE A 150 -3.23 6.62 -14.13
N PHE A 151 -2.19 6.21 -14.82
CA PHE A 151 -1.53 4.93 -14.58
C PHE A 151 -0.21 5.13 -13.85
N VAL A 152 0.03 4.35 -12.79
CA VAL A 152 1.31 4.24 -12.09
C VAL A 152 1.76 2.79 -12.04
N HIS A 153 3.06 2.55 -12.19
CA HIS A 153 3.62 1.19 -12.16
C HIS A 153 3.64 0.64 -10.74
N ALA A 154 3.82 1.52 -9.74
CA ALA A 154 3.72 1.13 -8.34
C ALA A 154 3.33 2.29 -7.43
N VAL A 155 2.71 1.94 -6.32
CA VAL A 155 2.55 2.78 -5.14
C VAL A 155 3.40 2.14 -4.05
N VAL A 156 4.38 2.86 -3.55
CA VAL A 156 5.40 2.37 -2.62
C VAL A 156 5.55 3.30 -1.42
N ASP A 157 6.49 2.98 -0.53
CA ASP A 157 6.73 3.72 0.71
C ASP A 157 5.45 3.85 1.56
N GLY A 158 4.71 2.71 1.63
CA GLY A 158 3.45 2.63 2.37
C GLY A 158 2.30 3.40 1.75
N GLY A 159 2.47 4.05 0.62
CA GLY A 159 1.48 4.91 -0.06
C GLY A 159 1.99 6.32 -0.34
N ALA A 160 3.13 6.70 0.25
CA ALA A 160 3.69 8.04 0.16
C ALA A 160 4.38 8.36 -1.17
N GLU A 161 4.62 7.36 -2.03
CA GLU A 161 5.30 7.56 -3.31
C GLU A 161 4.64 6.81 -4.46
N TRP A 162 4.45 7.50 -5.58
CA TRP A 162 3.92 6.96 -6.83
C TRP A 162 5.05 6.87 -7.86
N ILE A 163 5.24 5.69 -8.43
CA ILE A 163 6.28 5.42 -9.43
C ILE A 163 5.67 5.29 -10.81
N ARG A 164 6.20 6.08 -11.75
CA ARG A 164 5.90 5.98 -13.18
C ARG A 164 7.17 5.67 -13.95
N ILE A 165 7.22 4.54 -14.63
CA ILE A 165 8.32 4.15 -15.50
C ILE A 165 7.93 4.49 -16.93
N ILE A 166 8.82 5.19 -17.66
CA ILE A 166 8.64 5.59 -19.04
C ILE A 166 9.77 4.98 -19.87
N GLY A 167 9.41 4.05 -20.75
CA GLY A 167 10.36 3.33 -21.61
C GLY A 167 10.62 3.99 -22.96
N LYS A 168 10.26 5.27 -23.14
CA LYS A 168 10.60 6.03 -24.36
C LYS A 168 12.09 6.30 -24.39
N ASP A 169 12.70 6.21 -25.57
CA ASP A 169 14.05 6.69 -25.81
C ASP A 169 14.06 8.18 -26.17
N GLU A 170 15.23 8.80 -26.08
CA GLU A 170 15.44 10.21 -26.36
C GLU A 170 14.93 10.60 -27.75
N LYS A 171 15.29 9.83 -28.79
CA LYS A 171 14.86 10.11 -30.16
C LYS A 171 13.34 10.23 -30.29
N ARG A 172 12.60 9.36 -29.62
CA ARG A 172 11.14 9.40 -29.65
C ARG A 172 10.58 10.62 -28.94
N VAL A 173 11.18 11.03 -27.82
CA VAL A 173 10.77 12.25 -27.11
C VAL A 173 11.05 13.48 -27.97
N LEU A 174 12.23 13.56 -28.58
CA LEU A 174 12.59 14.68 -29.47
C LEU A 174 11.67 14.78 -30.70
N VAL A 175 11.26 13.65 -31.28
CA VAL A 175 10.26 13.64 -32.38
C VAL A 175 8.90 14.14 -31.89
N GLU A 176 8.47 13.76 -30.69
CA GLU A 176 7.21 14.25 -30.10
C GLU A 176 7.27 15.76 -29.80
N LEU A 177 8.43 16.28 -29.38
CA LEU A 177 8.68 17.71 -29.20
C LEU A 177 8.59 18.48 -30.52
N ALA A 178 9.27 17.98 -31.54
CA ALA A 178 9.24 18.61 -32.87
C ALA A 178 7.82 18.62 -33.47
N ALA A 179 7.04 17.54 -33.24
CA ALA A 179 5.66 17.45 -33.68
C ALA A 179 4.72 18.41 -32.93
N GLY A 180 5.04 18.76 -31.68
CA GLY A 180 4.34 19.76 -30.86
C GLY A 180 4.76 21.20 -31.11
N GLY A 181 5.61 21.44 -32.12
CA GLY A 181 6.04 22.79 -32.47
C GLY A 181 7.18 23.34 -31.61
N TRP A 182 7.89 22.46 -30.89
CA TRP A 182 9.07 22.87 -30.11
C TRP A 182 10.09 23.54 -31.02
N ASP A 183 10.39 24.81 -30.76
CA ASP A 183 11.42 25.56 -31.48
C ASP A 183 12.79 25.36 -30.80
N TRP A 184 13.76 24.85 -31.57
CA TRP A 184 15.09 24.51 -31.08
C TRP A 184 15.98 25.76 -30.84
N ASP A 185 15.59 26.93 -31.34
CA ASP A 185 16.31 28.19 -31.22
C ASP A 185 15.97 28.98 -29.93
N TRP A 186 15.49 28.29 -28.88
CA TRP A 186 15.17 28.93 -27.60
C TRP A 186 16.43 29.37 -26.83
N ASP A 187 17.16 30.35 -27.40
CA ASP A 187 18.19 31.12 -26.69
C ASP A 187 17.57 32.31 -25.91
N HIS A 188 16.35 32.19 -25.41
CA HIS A 188 15.81 33.18 -24.49
C HIS A 188 16.50 33.06 -23.14
N GLU A 189 17.12 34.19 -22.72
CA GLU A 189 17.76 34.35 -21.42
C GLU A 189 16.77 33.95 -20.29
N GLU A 190 17.30 33.31 -19.26
CA GLU A 190 16.54 32.96 -18.04
C GLU A 190 15.82 34.20 -17.50
N GLY A 191 14.51 34.33 -17.71
CA GLY A 191 13.73 35.41 -17.12
C GLY A 191 12.48 35.88 -17.87
N ASP A 192 12.28 35.50 -19.13
CA ASP A 192 11.23 36.10 -19.98
C ASP A 192 10.29 35.05 -20.60
N THR A 193 9.92 33.98 -19.85
CA THR A 193 8.85 33.08 -20.27
C THR A 193 7.54 33.52 -19.61
N ASP A 194 6.60 34.01 -20.40
CA ASP A 194 5.23 34.22 -19.95
C ASP A 194 4.63 32.89 -19.48
N ASP A 195 3.98 32.87 -18.31
CA ASP A 195 3.35 31.67 -17.70
C ASP A 195 2.38 30.97 -18.68
N GLU A 196 1.87 31.66 -19.70
CA GLU A 196 0.96 31.15 -20.72
C GLU A 196 1.66 30.21 -21.72
N ASP A 197 2.89 30.55 -22.19
CA ASP A 197 3.67 29.72 -23.13
C ASP A 197 4.10 28.40 -22.46
N ASP A 198 4.45 28.44 -21.19
CA ASP A 198 4.75 27.24 -20.40
C ASP A 198 3.55 26.31 -20.26
N ALA A 199 2.33 26.84 -20.14
CA ALA A 199 1.11 26.05 -20.01
C ALA A 199 0.78 25.28 -21.29
N GLU A 200 0.92 25.89 -22.48
CA GLU A 200 0.72 25.23 -23.77
C GLU A 200 1.74 24.11 -23.99
N LEU A 201 2.98 24.32 -23.62
CA LEU A 201 4.04 23.31 -23.74
C LEU A 201 3.72 22.03 -22.97
N PHE A 202 3.15 22.13 -21.76
CA PHE A 202 2.76 20.98 -20.98
C PHE A 202 1.57 20.22 -21.57
N GLU A 203 0.75 20.86 -22.39
CA GLU A 203 -0.40 20.21 -23.04
C GLU A 203 0.00 19.51 -24.34
N ASP A 204 0.93 20.06 -25.09
CA ASP A 204 1.30 19.57 -26.41
C ASP A 204 2.33 18.44 -26.37
N VAL A 205 3.21 18.40 -25.38
CA VAL A 205 4.24 17.37 -25.26
C VAL A 205 3.77 16.19 -24.40
N PRO A 206 3.57 15.00 -24.98
CA PRO A 206 2.94 13.86 -24.26
C PRO A 206 3.66 13.44 -22.98
N ILE A 207 4.99 13.57 -22.91
CA ILE A 207 5.74 13.20 -21.70
C ILE A 207 5.50 14.24 -20.57
N LEU A 208 5.53 15.54 -20.92
CA LEU A 208 5.27 16.62 -19.96
C LEU A 208 3.82 16.59 -19.47
N ARG A 209 2.87 16.38 -20.37
CA ARG A 209 1.45 16.19 -20.04
C ARG A 209 1.26 15.04 -19.04
N THR A 210 1.95 13.91 -19.25
CA THR A 210 1.87 12.76 -18.33
C THR A 210 2.33 13.14 -16.93
N VAL A 211 3.42 13.89 -16.80
CA VAL A 211 3.95 14.31 -15.48
C VAL A 211 3.04 15.35 -14.82
N LYS A 212 2.51 16.31 -15.61
CA LYS A 212 1.53 17.31 -15.13
C LYS A 212 0.27 16.62 -14.59
N GLU A 213 -0.30 15.70 -15.36
CA GLU A 213 -1.49 14.95 -14.95
C GLU A 213 -1.25 14.13 -13.66
N LEU A 214 -0.05 13.56 -13.50
CA LEU A 214 0.34 12.87 -12.26
C LEU A 214 0.40 13.84 -11.08
N ALA A 215 1.05 15.01 -11.26
CA ALA A 215 1.15 16.03 -10.21
C ALA A 215 -0.22 16.59 -9.82
N ASP A 216 -1.05 16.95 -10.81
CA ASP A 216 -2.41 17.46 -10.59
C ASP A 216 -3.31 16.44 -9.90
N THR A 217 -3.08 15.17 -10.18
CA THR A 217 -3.80 14.09 -9.49
C THR A 217 -3.28 13.91 -8.07
N ALA A 218 -1.97 13.87 -7.85
CA ALA A 218 -1.37 13.72 -6.53
C ALA A 218 -1.80 14.83 -5.55
N ARG A 219 -2.01 16.06 -6.03
CA ARG A 219 -2.57 17.18 -5.25
C ARG A 219 -3.93 16.89 -4.61
N LYS A 220 -4.67 15.92 -5.14
CA LYS A 220 -6.01 15.54 -4.67
C LYS A 220 -6.00 14.31 -3.75
N TYR A 221 -4.82 13.73 -3.51
CA TYR A 221 -4.64 12.55 -2.68
C TYR A 221 -3.81 12.86 -1.45
N TRP A 222 -4.09 12.14 -0.38
CA TRP A 222 -3.39 12.22 0.89
C TRP A 222 -2.96 10.84 1.35
N HIS A 223 -1.81 10.79 1.98
CA HIS A 223 -1.30 9.64 2.70
C HIS A 223 -0.61 10.09 3.97
N ASP A 224 -1.13 9.64 5.12
CA ASP A 224 -0.63 10.05 6.44
C ASP A 224 -0.45 11.58 6.55
N TYR A 225 -1.46 12.33 6.07
CA TYR A 225 -1.55 13.82 6.09
C TYR A 225 -0.56 14.53 5.15
N HIS A 226 0.11 13.80 4.26
CA HIS A 226 1.02 14.36 3.24
C HIS A 226 0.54 14.03 1.84
N ARG A 227 0.91 14.85 0.89
CA ARG A 227 0.67 14.56 -0.52
C ARG A 227 1.66 13.50 -1.03
N PRO A 228 1.24 12.59 -1.90
CA PRO A 228 2.16 11.60 -2.46
C PRO A 228 3.27 12.27 -3.28
N ARG A 229 4.50 11.79 -3.11
CA ARG A 229 5.63 12.15 -3.98
C ARG A 229 5.50 11.40 -5.30
N ILE A 230 6.01 11.98 -6.36
CA ILE A 230 6.05 11.36 -7.69
C ILE A 230 7.49 11.07 -8.06
N ARG A 231 7.75 9.84 -8.48
CA ARG A 231 9.04 9.42 -9.03
C ARG A 231 8.84 8.96 -10.47
N ILE A 232 9.45 9.69 -11.41
CA ILE A 232 9.47 9.36 -12.83
C ILE A 232 10.80 8.69 -13.14
N LEU A 233 10.74 7.50 -13.74
CA LEU A 233 11.92 6.72 -14.10
C LEU A 233 11.98 6.60 -15.62
N LEU A 234 13.01 7.19 -16.23
CA LEU A 234 13.26 7.22 -17.66
C LEU A 234 14.30 6.14 -18.01
N SER A 235 13.85 4.90 -18.21
CA SER A 235 14.74 3.74 -18.30
C SER A 235 15.62 3.68 -19.56
N ARG A 236 15.44 4.61 -20.51
CA ARG A 236 16.16 4.62 -21.81
C ARG A 236 16.68 6.02 -22.20
N ILE A 237 16.69 6.96 -21.27
CA ILE A 237 17.19 8.32 -21.44
C ILE A 237 18.32 8.53 -20.44
N GLN A 238 19.44 9.10 -20.89
CA GLN A 238 20.56 9.48 -20.04
C GLN A 238 20.61 11.00 -19.92
N GLU A 239 20.89 11.51 -18.73
CA GLU A 239 21.03 12.93 -18.49
C GLU A 239 22.39 13.43 -19.01
N GLY A 240 22.46 14.66 -19.52
CA GLY A 240 23.68 15.30 -19.98
C GLY A 240 24.12 14.92 -21.41
N GLN A 241 23.35 14.15 -22.17
CA GLN A 241 23.68 13.80 -23.55
C GLN A 241 23.15 14.81 -24.56
N SER A 242 22.03 15.45 -24.28
CA SER A 242 21.38 16.42 -25.16
C SER A 242 20.84 17.59 -24.35
N LYS A 243 21.19 18.81 -24.74
CA LYS A 243 20.70 20.03 -24.09
C LYS A 243 19.18 20.13 -24.10
N ASP A 244 18.54 19.70 -25.19
CA ASP A 244 17.09 19.77 -25.32
C ASP A 244 16.42 18.75 -24.38
N MET A 245 17.00 17.56 -24.28
CA MET A 245 16.48 16.57 -23.32
C MET A 245 16.68 17.03 -21.87
N ASP A 246 17.81 17.65 -21.56
CA ASP A 246 18.07 18.18 -20.21
C ASP A 246 17.09 19.32 -19.86
N ARG A 247 16.70 20.17 -20.79
CA ARG A 247 15.62 21.16 -20.61
C ARG A 247 14.28 20.48 -20.33
N VAL A 248 13.92 19.42 -21.08
CA VAL A 248 12.70 18.63 -20.80
C VAL A 248 12.74 18.03 -19.40
N LEU A 249 13.88 17.47 -18.98
CA LEU A 249 14.05 16.92 -17.63
C LEU A 249 13.89 18.00 -16.56
N GLN A 250 14.43 19.19 -16.78
CA GLN A 250 14.27 20.33 -15.88
C GLN A 250 12.80 20.75 -15.78
N LYS A 251 12.09 20.87 -16.91
CA LYS A 251 10.65 21.16 -16.94
C LYS A 251 9.86 20.08 -16.22
N MET A 252 10.14 18.79 -16.41
CA MET A 252 9.48 17.70 -15.67
C MET A 252 9.66 17.84 -14.15
N ARG A 253 10.86 18.24 -13.70
CA ARG A 253 11.15 18.45 -12.27
C ARG A 253 10.41 19.65 -11.68
N SER A 254 10.16 20.69 -12.48
CA SER A 254 9.47 21.91 -12.04
C SER A 254 7.95 21.77 -11.92
N VAL A 255 7.33 20.75 -12.53
CA VAL A 255 5.87 20.53 -12.55
C VAL A 255 5.25 20.49 -11.14
N GLY A 256 6.03 20.11 -10.15
CA GLY A 256 5.56 19.99 -8.77
C GLY A 256 5.14 21.31 -8.12
N GLY A 257 5.59 22.46 -8.64
CA GLY A 257 5.18 23.79 -8.14
C GLY A 257 5.50 24.06 -6.66
N GLY A 258 6.33 23.23 -6.03
CA GLY A 258 6.70 23.34 -4.61
C GLY A 258 5.76 22.59 -3.65
N ASP A 259 4.56 22.20 -4.05
CA ASP A 259 3.59 21.46 -3.23
C ASP A 259 3.64 19.95 -3.48
N ILE A 260 4.09 19.50 -4.67
CA ILE A 260 4.31 18.08 -4.99
C ILE A 260 5.79 17.86 -5.29
N LYS A 261 6.42 16.94 -4.57
CA LYS A 261 7.79 16.54 -4.86
C LYS A 261 7.80 15.63 -6.10
N VAL A 262 8.35 16.13 -7.21
CA VAL A 262 8.58 15.34 -8.42
C VAL A 262 10.07 15.06 -8.54
N THR A 263 10.44 13.78 -8.61
CA THR A 263 11.81 13.31 -8.84
C THR A 263 11.86 12.63 -10.19
N VAL A 264 12.83 13.01 -11.03
CA VAL A 264 13.07 12.40 -12.34
C VAL A 264 14.45 11.76 -12.33
N GLU A 265 14.48 10.45 -12.56
CA GLU A 265 15.69 9.64 -12.61
C GLU A 265 15.85 9.03 -14.01
N CYS A 266 17.05 9.13 -14.55
CA CYS A 266 17.40 8.64 -15.88
C CYS A 266 18.10 7.27 -15.83
N ALA A 267 18.45 6.71 -16.98
CA ALA A 267 19.02 5.37 -17.12
C ALA A 267 20.33 5.16 -16.37
N ASP A 268 21.06 6.23 -16.11
CA ASP A 268 22.33 6.27 -15.37
C ASP A 268 22.14 6.33 -13.84
N SER A 269 20.91 6.58 -13.36
CA SER A 269 20.64 6.60 -11.91
C SER A 269 20.83 5.22 -11.27
N PRO A 270 21.23 5.15 -9.99
CA PRO A 270 21.44 3.86 -9.30
C PRO A 270 20.21 2.95 -9.32
N LEU A 271 19.01 3.52 -9.23
CA LEU A 271 17.76 2.76 -9.21
C LEU A 271 17.44 2.15 -10.59
N VAL A 272 17.72 2.87 -11.67
CA VAL A 272 17.38 2.43 -13.03
C VAL A 272 18.48 1.57 -13.64
N SER A 273 19.75 1.91 -13.39
CA SER A 273 20.91 1.19 -13.94
C SER A 273 21.06 -0.23 -13.38
N SER A 274 20.49 -0.48 -12.18
CA SER A 274 20.50 -1.80 -11.50
C SER A 274 21.84 -2.53 -11.59
N GLN A 275 22.96 -1.80 -11.45
CA GLN A 275 24.32 -2.34 -11.64
C GLN A 275 24.65 -3.47 -10.67
N THR A 276 23.91 -3.59 -9.57
CA THR A 276 24.04 -4.68 -8.62
C THR A 276 22.67 -5.32 -8.41
N PRO A 277 22.44 -6.54 -8.92
CA PRO A 277 21.20 -7.28 -8.63
C PRO A 277 21.03 -7.39 -7.12
N LEU A 278 19.87 -6.97 -6.62
CA LEU A 278 19.56 -7.12 -5.22
C LEU A 278 19.18 -8.58 -4.94
N ASP A 279 19.75 -9.15 -3.88
CA ASP A 279 19.32 -10.45 -3.40
C ASP A 279 17.81 -10.49 -3.17
N LEU A 280 17.14 -11.55 -3.63
CA LEU A 280 15.69 -11.62 -3.62
C LEU A 280 15.11 -11.53 -2.20
N ASP A 281 15.73 -12.19 -1.21
CA ASP A 281 15.21 -12.17 0.17
C ASP A 281 15.33 -10.77 0.78
N THR A 282 16.39 -10.04 0.46
CA THR A 282 16.57 -8.63 0.80
C THR A 282 15.51 -7.77 0.11
N ALA A 283 15.30 -7.96 -1.20
CA ALA A 283 14.28 -7.24 -1.97
C ALA A 283 12.87 -7.47 -1.39
N LEU A 284 12.52 -8.73 -1.11
CA LEU A 284 11.23 -9.07 -0.50
C LEU A 284 11.07 -8.47 0.90
N SER A 285 12.16 -8.35 1.64
CA SER A 285 12.16 -7.72 2.97
C SER A 285 11.93 -6.22 2.89
N ASN A 286 12.46 -5.56 1.89
CA ASN A 286 12.21 -4.14 1.62
C ASN A 286 10.80 -3.90 1.10
N LEU A 287 10.34 -4.71 0.15
CA LEU A 287 9.01 -4.59 -0.45
C LEU A 287 7.89 -4.84 0.57
N VAL A 288 8.08 -5.80 1.46
CA VAL A 288 7.12 -6.11 2.52
C VAL A 288 7.86 -6.14 3.86
N PRO A 289 8.20 -4.96 4.40
CA PRO A 289 8.89 -4.88 5.67
C PRO A 289 7.96 -5.35 6.80
N VAL A 290 8.57 -5.96 7.79
CA VAL A 290 7.94 -6.03 9.12
C VAL A 290 7.89 -4.60 9.64
N GLU A 291 6.72 -4.19 10.10
CA GLU A 291 6.50 -2.80 10.49
C GLU A 291 7.51 -2.37 11.57
N ASP A 292 8.24 -1.28 11.32
CA ASP A 292 9.18 -0.74 12.32
C ASP A 292 8.39 -0.06 13.43
N MET A 293 8.31 -0.75 14.57
CA MET A 293 7.60 -0.29 15.75
C MET A 293 8.34 0.80 16.52
N SER A 294 9.61 1.08 16.21
CA SER A 294 10.38 2.13 16.88
C SER A 294 9.77 3.53 16.66
N ARG A 295 9.14 3.74 15.49
CA ARG A 295 8.44 4.99 15.15
C ARG A 295 7.26 5.34 16.07
N PHE A 296 6.71 4.37 16.79
CA PHE A 296 5.55 4.58 17.65
C PHE A 296 5.88 5.01 19.09
N GLY A 297 7.13 5.34 19.37
CA GLY A 297 7.57 5.77 20.70
C GLY A 297 7.64 4.62 21.72
N SER A 298 8.09 4.93 22.93
CA SER A 298 8.26 3.97 24.02
C SER A 298 6.98 3.69 24.82
N THR A 299 5.94 4.50 24.63
CA THR A 299 4.63 4.34 25.28
C THR A 299 3.53 4.33 24.22
N VAL A 300 2.63 3.36 24.30
CA VAL A 300 1.49 3.24 23.39
C VAL A 300 0.18 3.22 24.17
N LEU A 301 -0.84 3.86 23.61
CA LEU A 301 -2.17 3.97 24.17
C LEU A 301 -3.09 2.93 23.52
N LEU A 302 -3.55 1.98 24.32
CA LEU A 302 -4.42 0.90 23.85
C LEU A 302 -5.89 1.34 23.88
N ASP A 303 -6.61 1.08 22.79
CA ASP A 303 -8.05 1.23 22.79
C ASP A 303 -8.75 -0.04 23.30
N THR A 304 -10.06 0.04 23.54
CA THR A 304 -10.88 -1.08 24.00
C THR A 304 -10.79 -2.31 23.10
N SER A 305 -10.67 -2.11 21.78
CA SER A 305 -10.62 -3.22 20.80
C SER A 305 -9.34 -4.06 20.96
N VAL A 306 -8.23 -3.43 21.29
CA VAL A 306 -6.96 -4.11 21.56
C VAL A 306 -7.01 -4.82 22.93
N LEU A 307 -7.55 -4.18 23.94
CA LEU A 307 -7.73 -4.81 25.26
C LEU A 307 -8.57 -6.09 25.16
N ILE A 308 -9.68 -6.06 24.40
CA ILE A 308 -10.52 -7.23 24.10
C ILE A 308 -9.73 -8.31 23.35
N ALA A 309 -8.96 -7.92 22.34
CA ALA A 309 -8.17 -8.85 21.53
C ALA A 309 -7.09 -9.57 22.36
N LEU A 310 -6.51 -8.88 23.36
CA LEU A 310 -5.49 -9.42 24.25
C LEU A 310 -6.02 -10.46 25.24
N ILE A 311 -7.32 -10.50 25.53
CA ILE A 311 -7.88 -11.49 26.48
C ILE A 311 -8.62 -12.63 25.80
N SER A 312 -8.87 -12.54 24.49
CA SER A 312 -9.72 -13.48 23.74
C SER A 312 -9.21 -14.92 23.80
N ASP A 313 -10.07 -15.87 24.19
CA ASP A 313 -9.76 -17.30 24.15
C ASP A 313 -9.36 -17.76 22.75
N ILE A 314 -9.92 -17.17 21.70
CA ILE A 314 -9.59 -17.50 20.30
C ILE A 314 -8.08 -17.36 20.05
N SER A 315 -7.42 -16.40 20.70
CA SER A 315 -5.98 -16.14 20.51
C SER A 315 -5.09 -16.85 21.54
N HIS A 316 -5.66 -17.35 22.63
CA HIS A 316 -4.89 -17.93 23.73
C HIS A 316 -5.11 -19.44 23.93
N ALA A 317 -6.12 -20.01 23.31
CA ALA A 317 -6.49 -21.41 23.50
C ALA A 317 -6.99 -22.03 22.18
N THR A 318 -7.06 -23.34 22.13
CA THR A 318 -7.75 -24.02 21.04
C THR A 318 -9.26 -23.93 21.27
N VAL A 319 -9.95 -23.18 20.42
CA VAL A 319 -11.40 -22.96 20.48
C VAL A 319 -12.08 -23.73 19.36
N GLU A 320 -13.12 -24.52 19.72
CA GLU A 320 -13.96 -25.18 18.72
C GLU A 320 -15.05 -24.26 18.21
N VAL A 321 -15.35 -24.38 16.90
CA VAL A 321 -16.44 -23.63 16.28
C VAL A 321 -17.77 -24.10 16.82
N GLN A 322 -18.55 -23.19 17.40
CA GLN A 322 -19.86 -23.46 17.97
C GLN A 322 -21.00 -22.93 17.06
N PRO A 323 -22.23 -23.51 17.13
CA PRO A 323 -23.35 -23.05 16.32
C PRO A 323 -23.70 -21.56 16.50
N TRP A 324 -23.54 -21.03 17.72
CA TRP A 324 -23.85 -19.64 18.07
C TRP A 324 -22.76 -18.62 17.67
N HIS A 325 -21.57 -19.08 17.26
CA HIS A 325 -20.55 -18.17 16.77
C HIS A 325 -21.01 -17.53 15.45
N ASN A 326 -20.88 -16.22 15.35
CA ASN A 326 -21.12 -15.52 14.09
C ASN A 326 -20.03 -15.86 13.06
N GLN A 327 -20.21 -15.42 11.81
CA GLN A 327 -19.28 -15.76 10.71
C GLN A 327 -17.86 -15.23 10.95
N ASP A 328 -17.73 -14.03 11.54
CA ASP A 328 -16.42 -13.43 11.83
C ASP A 328 -15.68 -14.21 12.91
N CYS A 329 -16.38 -14.61 13.99
CA CYS A 329 -15.81 -15.44 15.04
C CYS A 329 -15.36 -16.82 14.49
N LYS A 330 -16.21 -17.46 13.63
CA LYS A 330 -15.87 -18.71 12.96
C LYS A 330 -14.64 -18.58 12.06
N ALA A 331 -14.50 -17.46 11.34
CA ALA A 331 -13.33 -17.19 10.52
C ALA A 331 -12.08 -17.03 11.38
N GLN A 332 -12.15 -16.28 12.47
CA GLN A 332 -11.03 -16.06 13.39
C GLN A 332 -10.55 -17.37 14.04
N ILE A 333 -11.46 -18.24 14.45
CA ILE A 333 -11.13 -19.57 15.02
C ILE A 333 -10.41 -20.42 13.96
N ARG A 334 -10.87 -20.41 12.69
CA ARG A 334 -10.22 -21.14 11.60
C ARG A 334 -8.84 -20.59 11.28
N ASP A 335 -8.68 -19.27 11.32
CA ASP A 335 -7.39 -18.62 11.08
C ASP A 335 -6.37 -19.06 12.13
N GLU A 336 -6.72 -19.05 13.41
CA GLU A 336 -5.83 -19.54 14.48
C GLU A 336 -5.51 -21.03 14.32
N ALA A 337 -6.51 -21.87 13.99
CA ALA A 337 -6.32 -23.30 13.74
C ALA A 337 -5.40 -23.57 12.54
N ASN A 338 -5.35 -22.67 11.57
CA ASN A 338 -4.45 -22.72 10.40
C ASN A 338 -3.07 -22.11 10.68
N GLY A 339 -2.75 -21.77 11.92
CA GLY A 339 -1.45 -21.24 12.31
C GLY A 339 -1.26 -19.74 12.09
N ILE A 340 -2.34 -18.99 11.82
CA ILE A 340 -2.32 -17.53 11.75
C ILE A 340 -2.46 -16.99 13.17
N ASN A 341 -1.39 -17.05 13.93
CA ASN A 341 -1.39 -16.64 15.33
C ASN A 341 -1.44 -15.10 15.45
N PHE A 342 -2.59 -14.56 15.79
CA PHE A 342 -2.78 -13.11 15.94
C PHE A 342 -1.82 -12.49 16.95
N LEU A 343 -1.67 -13.11 18.14
CA LEU A 343 -0.81 -12.55 19.19
C LEU A 343 0.65 -12.49 18.75
N THR A 344 1.20 -13.63 18.35
CA THR A 344 2.64 -13.73 18.04
C THR A 344 3.02 -13.07 16.74
N ALA A 345 2.14 -13.09 15.73
CA ALA A 345 2.42 -12.53 14.43
C ALA A 345 2.09 -11.03 14.31
N GLN A 346 1.14 -10.52 15.12
CA GLN A 346 0.60 -9.18 14.88
C GLN A 346 0.55 -8.28 16.12
N ALA A 347 0.02 -8.77 17.25
CA ALA A 347 -0.16 -7.94 18.44
C ALA A 347 1.18 -7.76 19.20
N TYR A 348 1.86 -8.84 19.53
CA TYR A 348 3.10 -8.77 20.29
C TYR A 348 4.21 -7.99 19.60
N PRO A 349 4.45 -8.10 18.28
CA PRO A 349 5.43 -7.25 17.60
C PRO A 349 5.19 -5.75 17.79
N VAL A 350 3.93 -5.32 17.91
CA VAL A 350 3.54 -3.92 18.12
C VAL A 350 3.73 -3.49 19.57
N LEU A 351 3.49 -4.39 20.53
CA LEU A 351 3.36 -4.06 21.96
C LEU A 351 4.63 -4.30 22.78
N ARG A 352 5.49 -5.24 22.33
CA ARG A 352 6.71 -5.61 23.05
C ARG A 352 7.68 -4.44 23.20
N GLY A 353 8.39 -4.39 24.31
CA GLY A 353 9.34 -3.33 24.61
C GLY A 353 8.72 -1.95 24.85
N LYS A 354 7.38 -1.85 24.94
CA LYS A 354 6.66 -0.60 25.11
C LYS A 354 5.85 -0.57 26.40
N ARG A 355 5.81 0.60 27.03
CA ARG A 355 4.90 0.86 28.13
C ARG A 355 3.47 0.90 27.60
N LEU A 356 2.63 -0.01 28.09
CA LEU A 356 1.25 -0.13 27.68
C LEU A 356 0.35 0.68 28.61
N VAL A 357 -0.40 1.62 28.06
CA VAL A 357 -1.34 2.44 28.82
C VAL A 357 -2.72 2.44 28.17
N CYS A 358 -3.76 2.69 28.95
CA CYS A 358 -5.11 2.95 28.45
C CYS A 358 -5.77 4.08 29.23
N THR A 359 -6.79 4.72 28.65
CA THR A 359 -7.61 5.70 29.38
C THR A 359 -8.55 5.00 30.34
N LYS A 360 -8.96 5.69 31.41
CA LYS A 360 -9.96 5.17 32.34
C LYS A 360 -11.25 4.77 31.65
N SER A 361 -11.74 5.60 30.73
CA SER A 361 -12.97 5.30 29.96
C SER A 361 -12.83 4.08 29.04
N ALA A 362 -11.64 3.85 28.45
CA ALA A 362 -11.40 2.62 27.68
C ALA A 362 -11.39 1.38 28.56
N MET A 363 -10.78 1.45 29.76
CA MET A 363 -10.81 0.37 30.75
C MET A 363 -12.22 0.08 31.24
N GLU A 364 -13.01 1.11 31.59
CA GLU A 364 -14.39 0.95 32.04
C GLU A 364 -15.24 0.28 30.99
N HIS A 365 -15.16 0.74 29.74
CA HIS A 365 -15.89 0.11 28.62
C HIS A 365 -15.40 -1.32 28.33
N PHE A 366 -14.10 -1.58 28.46
CA PHE A 366 -13.55 -2.94 28.37
C PHE A 366 -14.15 -3.85 29.43
N HIS A 367 -14.23 -3.42 30.71
CA HIS A 367 -14.82 -4.21 31.78
C HIS A 367 -16.33 -4.41 31.60
N GLU A 368 -17.05 -3.41 31.11
CA GLU A 368 -18.47 -3.55 30.78
C GLU A 368 -18.70 -4.70 29.77
N ILE A 369 -17.92 -4.70 28.68
CA ILE A 369 -18.00 -5.73 27.65
C ILE A 369 -17.58 -7.09 28.22
N SER A 370 -16.43 -7.17 28.85
CA SER A 370 -15.88 -8.45 29.33
C SER A 370 -16.76 -9.07 30.41
N ASN A 371 -17.26 -8.31 31.37
CA ASN A 371 -18.20 -8.83 32.42
C ASN A 371 -19.51 -9.35 31.82
N THR A 372 -19.94 -8.78 30.68
CA THR A 372 -21.19 -9.18 30.03
C THR A 372 -21.06 -10.45 29.21
N ILE A 373 -19.98 -10.64 28.46
CA ILE A 373 -19.91 -11.69 27.42
C ILE A 373 -18.67 -12.59 27.50
N ALA A 374 -17.64 -12.24 28.26
CA ALA A 374 -16.41 -13.03 28.31
C ALA A 374 -16.57 -14.40 29.01
N SER A 375 -15.77 -15.37 28.59
CA SER A 375 -15.61 -16.65 29.23
C SER A 375 -14.91 -16.51 30.62
N PRO A 376 -14.96 -17.52 31.51
CA PRO A 376 -14.21 -17.47 32.76
C PRO A 376 -12.70 -17.28 32.56
N THR A 377 -12.11 -17.90 31.55
CA THR A 377 -10.68 -17.77 31.21
C THR A 377 -10.33 -16.38 30.64
N GLU A 378 -11.22 -15.80 29.88
CA GLU A 378 -11.09 -14.42 29.39
C GLU A 378 -11.19 -13.41 30.54
N LEU A 379 -12.06 -13.63 31.52
CA LEU A 379 -12.16 -12.78 32.73
C LEU A 379 -10.91 -12.87 33.61
N GLU A 380 -10.31 -14.06 33.77
CA GLU A 380 -9.03 -14.17 34.51
C GLU A 380 -7.90 -13.45 33.76
N ARG A 381 -7.80 -13.56 32.42
CA ARG A 381 -6.83 -12.76 31.66
C ARG A 381 -7.11 -11.28 31.77
N ALA A 382 -8.37 -10.84 31.79
CA ALA A 382 -8.72 -9.44 32.00
C ALA A 382 -8.21 -8.93 33.36
N ARG A 383 -8.35 -9.72 34.41
CA ARG A 383 -7.83 -9.41 35.74
C ARG A 383 -6.30 -9.27 35.72
N VAL A 384 -5.61 -10.27 35.15
CA VAL A 384 -4.16 -10.31 35.09
C VAL A 384 -3.61 -9.18 34.20
N LEU A 385 -4.30 -8.81 33.13
CA LEU A 385 -3.90 -7.72 32.23
C LEU A 385 -3.70 -6.38 32.96
N PHE A 386 -4.46 -6.12 34.02
CA PHE A 386 -4.42 -4.87 34.79
C PHE A 386 -3.79 -4.98 36.18
N SER A 387 -3.62 -6.19 36.72
CA SER A 387 -3.12 -6.36 38.09
C SER A 387 -2.04 -7.43 38.26
N GLY A 388 -1.79 -8.25 37.22
CA GLY A 388 -0.80 -9.31 37.23
C GLY A 388 0.47 -8.94 36.45
N GLY A 389 1.43 -9.87 36.49
CA GLY A 389 2.64 -9.77 35.68
C GLY A 389 2.58 -10.59 34.39
N ARG A 390 3.66 -10.52 33.64
CA ARG A 390 3.82 -11.29 32.38
C ARG A 390 3.73 -12.81 32.62
N GLU A 391 4.33 -13.31 33.70
CA GLU A 391 4.31 -14.75 34.04
C GLU A 391 2.90 -15.22 34.33
N ASP A 392 2.11 -14.45 35.09
CA ASP A 392 0.71 -14.78 35.35
C ASP A 392 -0.08 -14.82 34.07
N PHE A 393 0.16 -13.84 33.15
CA PHE A 393 -0.51 -13.77 31.85
C PHE A 393 -0.12 -14.95 30.94
N HIS A 394 1.15 -15.35 30.95
CA HIS A 394 1.65 -16.52 30.21
C HIS A 394 0.97 -17.82 30.66
N GLY A 395 0.67 -17.96 31.97
CA GLY A 395 -0.03 -19.13 32.52
C GLY A 395 -1.42 -19.38 31.90
N PHE A 396 -2.03 -18.38 31.25
CA PHE A 396 -3.32 -18.47 30.59
C PHE A 396 -3.23 -18.52 29.06
N SER A 397 -2.05 -18.77 28.48
CA SER A 397 -1.84 -18.79 27.02
C SER A 397 -1.10 -20.04 26.58
N ILE A 398 -1.55 -20.65 25.48
CA ILE A 398 -0.81 -21.72 24.79
C ILE A 398 0.36 -21.18 23.96
N HIS A 399 0.40 -19.87 23.71
CA HIS A 399 1.47 -19.20 22.96
C HIS A 399 2.47 -18.54 23.89
N PRO A 400 3.75 -18.51 23.52
CA PRO A 400 4.76 -17.82 24.30
C PRO A 400 4.47 -16.31 24.36
N VAL A 401 4.52 -15.75 25.56
CA VAL A 401 4.42 -14.31 25.81
C VAL A 401 5.83 -13.72 25.78
N PRO A 402 6.11 -12.69 24.96
CA PRO A 402 7.43 -12.09 24.86
C PRO A 402 7.99 -11.63 26.20
N GLU A 403 9.28 -11.83 26.44
CA GLU A 403 9.94 -11.43 27.70
C GLU A 403 9.87 -9.93 27.96
N ASP A 404 9.84 -9.15 26.89
CA ASP A 404 9.76 -7.69 26.90
C ASP A 404 8.33 -7.13 26.78
N LEU A 405 7.29 -7.97 26.92
CA LEU A 405 5.92 -7.48 27.04
C LEU A 405 5.72 -6.90 28.45
N MET A 406 5.52 -5.59 28.52
CA MET A 406 5.39 -4.89 29.79
C MET A 406 3.96 -4.92 30.33
N LEU A 407 3.70 -5.79 31.28
CA LEU A 407 2.45 -5.85 32.03
C LEU A 407 2.70 -5.46 33.51
N PRO A 408 1.67 -4.95 34.21
CA PRO A 408 0.29 -4.71 33.78
C PRO A 408 0.13 -3.50 32.86
N VAL A 409 -0.99 -3.48 32.11
CA VAL A 409 -1.43 -2.26 31.40
C VAL A 409 -1.77 -1.18 32.43
N GLN A 410 -1.17 -0.01 32.29
CA GLN A 410 -1.36 1.08 33.23
C GLN A 410 -2.58 1.93 32.82
N VAL A 411 -3.45 2.19 33.79
CA VAL A 411 -4.59 3.08 33.58
C VAL A 411 -4.14 4.52 33.83
N LEU A 412 -4.30 5.36 32.82
CA LEU A 412 -3.97 6.79 32.97
C LEU A 412 -4.95 7.45 33.93
N PRO A 413 -4.49 8.47 34.67
CA PRO A 413 -5.36 9.27 35.54
C PRO A 413 -6.60 9.74 34.76
N GLU A 414 -7.68 10.01 35.47
CA GLU A 414 -8.92 10.49 34.86
C GLU A 414 -8.67 11.75 34.03
N GLN A 415 -9.01 11.69 32.76
CA GLN A 415 -8.79 12.78 31.83
C GLN A 415 -9.94 13.80 31.85
N GLY A 416 -10.92 13.62 32.72
CA GLY A 416 -12.15 14.38 32.70
C GLY A 416 -12.96 14.15 31.41
N ASN A 417 -13.92 15.01 31.14
CA ASN A 417 -14.69 14.98 29.92
C ASN A 417 -13.91 15.73 28.82
N LEU A 418 -12.98 15.03 28.15
CA LEU A 418 -12.18 15.61 27.07
C LEU A 418 -13.07 16.00 25.89
N HIS A 419 -13.12 17.28 25.59
CA HIS A 419 -13.76 17.81 24.38
C HIS A 419 -12.72 18.42 23.45
N ALA A 420 -12.88 18.18 22.15
CA ALA A 420 -11.98 18.75 21.14
C ALA A 420 -11.96 20.28 21.19
N ARG A 421 -13.11 20.91 21.47
CA ARG A 421 -13.20 22.37 21.60
C ARG A 421 -12.27 22.92 22.66
N ASP A 422 -12.23 22.30 23.84
CA ASP A 422 -11.40 22.75 24.96
C ASP A 422 -9.90 22.57 24.63
N LEU A 423 -9.56 21.47 23.96
CA LEU A 423 -8.20 21.18 23.51
C LEU A 423 -7.74 22.14 22.39
N VAL A 424 -8.66 22.55 21.51
CA VAL A 424 -8.39 23.56 20.47
C VAL A 424 -8.17 24.93 21.10
N GLN A 425 -9.04 25.33 22.04
CA GLN A 425 -8.88 26.60 22.77
C GLN A 425 -7.56 26.64 23.56
N ALA A 426 -7.12 25.50 24.09
CA ALA A 426 -5.84 25.37 24.79
C ALA A 426 -4.62 25.28 23.83
N GLY A 427 -4.81 25.37 22.52
CA GLY A 427 -3.76 25.26 21.50
C GLY A 427 -3.13 23.85 21.38
N ARG A 428 -3.79 22.82 21.92
CA ARG A 428 -3.29 21.44 21.93
C ARG A 428 -3.73 20.63 20.72
N LEU A 429 -4.81 21.02 20.07
CA LEU A 429 -5.34 20.40 18.84
C LEU A 429 -5.71 21.46 17.82
N PRO A 430 -5.68 21.13 16.52
CA PRO A 430 -6.17 22.01 15.46
C PRO A 430 -7.70 22.04 15.42
N GLU A 431 -8.28 23.06 14.78
CA GLU A 431 -9.75 23.22 14.65
C GLU A 431 -10.46 22.01 14.05
N VAL A 432 -9.81 21.30 13.12
CA VAL A 432 -10.38 20.09 12.52
C VAL A 432 -10.74 19.02 13.55
N ALA A 433 -10.09 19.04 14.72
CA ALA A 433 -10.38 18.09 15.81
C ALA A 433 -11.84 18.16 16.28
N ILE A 434 -12.48 19.33 16.20
CA ILE A 434 -13.90 19.52 16.56
C ILE A 434 -14.80 18.71 15.62
N ASN A 435 -14.46 18.66 14.33
CA ASN A 435 -15.20 17.88 13.35
C ASN A 435 -14.90 16.37 13.48
N VAL A 436 -13.69 16.03 13.87
CA VAL A 436 -13.28 14.64 14.14
C VAL A 436 -14.00 14.10 15.37
N GLU A 437 -14.16 14.89 16.44
CA GLU A 437 -14.85 14.46 17.65
C GLU A 437 -16.29 13.99 17.35
N LYS A 438 -17.01 14.63 16.41
CA LYS A 438 -18.36 14.23 16.01
C LYS A 438 -18.44 12.77 15.53
N GLN A 439 -17.37 12.25 14.94
CA GLN A 439 -17.27 10.85 14.50
C GLN A 439 -17.01 9.86 15.66
N LEU A 440 -16.64 10.36 16.82
CA LEU A 440 -16.27 9.59 18.00
C LEU A 440 -17.41 9.54 19.04
N LEU A 441 -18.48 10.31 18.85
CA LEU A 441 -19.54 10.50 19.85
C LEU A 441 -20.29 9.21 20.21
N GLY A 442 -20.37 8.23 19.30
CA GLY A 442 -21.11 6.98 19.51
C GLY A 442 -20.49 6.04 20.55
N VAL A 443 -19.20 6.18 20.89
CA VAL A 443 -18.48 5.32 21.84
C VAL A 443 -17.56 6.19 22.69
N PRO A 444 -17.93 6.52 23.95
CA PRO A 444 -17.18 7.42 24.82
C PRO A 444 -15.72 7.00 25.02
N GLY A 445 -15.41 5.74 25.19
CA GLY A 445 -14.06 5.21 25.32
C GLY A 445 -13.18 5.54 24.11
N ASN A 446 -13.71 5.41 22.90
CA ASN A 446 -13.00 5.76 21.67
C ASN A 446 -12.71 7.27 21.60
N ARG A 447 -13.70 8.11 21.95
CA ARG A 447 -13.52 9.56 21.95
C ARG A 447 -12.35 9.97 22.84
N THR A 448 -12.37 9.59 24.11
CA THR A 448 -11.34 9.94 25.08
C THR A 448 -9.97 9.42 24.63
N THR A 449 -9.89 8.16 24.18
CA THR A 449 -8.64 7.55 23.73
C THR A 449 -8.02 8.29 22.55
N HIS A 450 -8.80 8.55 21.50
CA HIS A 450 -8.27 9.19 20.28
C HIS A 450 -7.91 10.67 20.52
N LEU A 451 -8.76 11.44 21.21
CA LEU A 451 -8.45 12.85 21.52
C LEU A 451 -7.26 12.98 22.44
N TYR A 452 -7.15 12.12 23.47
CA TYR A 452 -6.01 12.10 24.36
C TYR A 452 -4.73 11.72 23.64
N GLY A 453 -4.76 10.62 22.86
CA GLY A 453 -3.61 10.20 22.06
C GLY A 453 -3.11 11.30 21.14
N TRP A 454 -4.02 11.96 20.42
CA TRP A 454 -3.68 13.06 19.52
C TRP A 454 -3.08 14.25 20.29
N SER A 455 -3.76 14.75 21.32
CA SER A 455 -3.31 15.93 22.07
C SER A 455 -2.04 15.71 22.90
N SER A 456 -1.68 14.45 23.20
CA SER A 456 -0.46 14.09 23.91
C SER A 456 0.67 13.60 23.01
N GLY A 457 0.45 13.47 21.71
CA GLY A 457 1.41 12.91 20.75
C GLY A 457 1.67 11.41 20.93
N MET A 458 0.83 10.70 21.71
CA MET A 458 0.95 9.26 21.89
C MET A 458 0.38 8.51 20.70
N THR A 459 0.99 7.38 20.36
CA THR A 459 0.43 6.46 19.35
C THR A 459 -0.73 5.67 19.95
N VAL A 460 -1.90 5.77 19.34
CA VAL A 460 -3.06 4.93 19.66
C VAL A 460 -2.94 3.61 18.90
N VAL A 461 -2.93 2.49 19.60
CA VAL A 461 -3.02 1.15 18.99
C VAL A 461 -4.48 0.72 19.02
N THR A 462 -5.02 0.40 17.84
CA THR A 462 -6.43 0.02 17.66
C THR A 462 -6.58 -1.16 16.72
N ALA A 463 -7.57 -2.02 16.95
CA ALA A 463 -8.03 -3.01 15.99
C ALA A 463 -9.25 -2.51 15.19
N ASN A 464 -9.78 -1.32 15.50
CA ASN A 464 -10.90 -0.70 14.79
C ASN A 464 -10.42 0.08 13.56
N ARG A 465 -10.07 -0.65 12.50
CA ARG A 465 -9.55 -0.09 11.23
C ARG A 465 -10.54 0.87 10.56
N THR A 466 -11.84 0.61 10.71
CA THR A 466 -12.88 1.47 10.10
C THR A 466 -12.86 2.84 10.74
N LEU A 467 -12.85 2.91 12.06
CA LEU A 467 -12.77 4.18 12.79
C LEU A 467 -11.45 4.91 12.48
N ALA A 468 -10.32 4.22 12.56
CA ALA A 468 -9.02 4.81 12.25
C ALA A 468 -8.99 5.46 10.86
N LYS A 469 -9.47 4.73 9.82
CA LYS A 469 -9.57 5.27 8.46
C LYS A 469 -10.50 6.47 8.34
N ARG A 470 -11.64 6.47 9.05
CA ARG A 470 -12.56 7.62 9.06
C ARG A 470 -11.90 8.86 9.64
N LEU A 471 -11.18 8.70 10.77
CA LEU A 471 -10.50 9.81 11.42
C LEU A 471 -9.43 10.43 10.51
N VAL A 472 -8.56 9.60 9.94
CA VAL A 472 -7.51 10.04 9.03
C VAL A 472 -8.13 10.77 7.83
N ARG A 473 -9.10 10.17 7.13
CA ARG A 473 -9.75 10.78 5.97
C ARG A 473 -10.47 12.10 6.29
N ARG A 474 -11.04 12.20 7.49
CA ARG A 474 -11.72 13.46 7.89
C ARG A 474 -10.72 14.58 8.08
N ILE A 475 -9.57 14.28 8.64
CA ILE A 475 -8.47 15.25 8.77
C ILE A 475 -7.95 15.61 7.37
N GLU A 476 -7.56 14.62 6.59
CA GLU A 476 -7.02 14.80 5.24
C GLU A 476 -7.95 15.62 4.33
N GLY A 477 -9.27 15.38 4.41
CA GLY A 477 -10.26 16.12 3.63
C GLY A 477 -10.42 17.60 4.02
N SER A 478 -9.79 18.04 5.10
CA SER A 478 -9.78 19.45 5.56
C SER A 478 -8.41 20.12 5.38
N LEU A 479 -7.39 19.38 4.89
CA LEU A 479 -6.04 19.92 4.72
C LEU A 479 -5.90 20.62 3.36
N GLU A 480 -5.28 21.79 3.39
CA GLU A 480 -4.85 22.52 2.19
C GLU A 480 -3.39 22.23 1.84
N LYS A 481 -2.58 21.92 2.84
CA LYS A 481 -1.15 21.60 2.74
C LYS A 481 -0.77 20.47 3.68
N ASP A 482 0.43 19.91 3.48
CA ASP A 482 1.00 18.86 4.32
C ASP A 482 0.96 19.23 5.81
N TYR A 483 0.65 18.24 6.64
CA TYR A 483 0.41 18.46 8.06
C TYR A 483 1.09 17.41 8.94
N GLU A 484 2.07 17.84 9.73
CA GLU A 484 2.86 16.98 10.63
C GLU A 484 2.16 16.63 11.95
N GLY A 485 1.09 17.35 12.30
CA GLY A 485 0.43 17.27 13.61
C GLY A 485 -0.75 16.30 13.69
N GLY A 486 -0.92 15.42 12.74
CA GLY A 486 -2.00 14.43 12.73
C GLY A 486 -1.90 13.38 13.86
N PRO A 487 -3.02 12.74 14.25
CA PRO A 487 -3.00 11.69 15.26
C PRO A 487 -2.19 10.48 14.79
N ARG A 488 -1.31 9.99 15.65
CA ARG A 488 -0.55 8.75 15.37
C ARG A 488 -1.41 7.55 15.71
N ILE A 489 -1.81 6.78 14.70
CA ILE A 489 -2.66 5.60 14.87
C ILE A 489 -1.97 4.38 14.27
N CYS A 490 -1.72 3.38 15.11
CA CYS A 490 -1.27 2.06 14.69
C CYS A 490 -2.47 1.12 14.63
N THR A 491 -2.80 0.61 13.45
CA THR A 491 -3.94 -0.31 13.28
C THR A 491 -3.48 -1.75 13.23
N LEU A 492 -3.95 -2.59 14.14
CA LEU A 492 -3.78 -4.04 14.01
C LEU A 492 -4.60 -4.54 12.82
N PRO A 493 -4.07 -5.51 12.04
CA PRO A 493 -4.72 -5.99 10.81
C PRO A 493 -6.08 -6.66 11.08
N PHE A 494 -6.26 -7.25 12.26
CA PHE A 494 -7.48 -7.95 12.66
C PHE A 494 -7.90 -7.52 14.07
N ASN A 495 -9.21 -7.61 14.33
CA ASN A 495 -9.76 -7.65 15.67
C ASN A 495 -9.89 -9.11 16.14
N ARG A 496 -10.18 -9.30 17.43
CA ARG A 496 -10.57 -10.60 17.99
C ARG A 496 -11.88 -10.46 18.74
N ALA A 497 -12.81 -11.39 18.48
CA ALA A 497 -14.03 -11.53 19.23
C ALA A 497 -13.74 -12.30 20.54
N LEU A 498 -14.56 -12.11 21.54
CA LEU A 498 -14.59 -12.99 22.71
C LEU A 498 -15.29 -14.31 22.37
N ALA A 499 -14.84 -15.41 22.95
CA ALA A 499 -15.36 -16.75 22.66
C ALA A 499 -16.74 -17.04 23.30
N THR A 500 -17.42 -16.07 23.80
CA THR A 500 -18.77 -16.04 24.40
C THR A 500 -19.31 -17.33 25.03
N LYS A 501 -19.94 -17.24 26.19
CA LYS A 501 -20.43 -18.34 27.01
C LYS A 501 -21.62 -19.16 26.45
N GLY A 502 -22.10 -18.86 25.24
CA GLY A 502 -23.24 -19.54 24.64
C GLY A 502 -24.24 -18.60 23.98
N PRO A 503 -25.39 -19.09 23.48
CA PRO A 503 -26.37 -18.23 22.84
C PRO A 503 -26.87 -17.20 23.85
N ARG A 504 -27.01 -15.92 23.40
CA ARG A 504 -27.71 -14.90 24.19
C ARG A 504 -29.08 -15.49 24.54
N ARG A 505 -29.38 -15.65 25.82
CA ARG A 505 -30.78 -15.76 26.24
C ARG A 505 -31.41 -14.41 25.91
N LEU A 506 -32.29 -14.40 24.91
CA LEU A 506 -33.24 -13.34 24.71
C LEU A 506 -34.26 -13.49 25.83
N ASP A 507 -34.02 -12.82 26.95
CA ASP A 507 -35.05 -12.58 27.96
C ASP A 507 -35.89 -11.38 27.53
#